data_3343ef163a9969f2a558f8be4a4e5772
#
_entry.id   3343ef163a9969f2a558f8be4a4e5772
#
_cell.length_a   1.000
_cell.length_b   1.000
_cell.length_c   1.000
_cell.angle_alpha   90.00
_cell.angle_beta   90.00
_cell.angle_gamma   90.00
#
_symmetry.space_group_name_H-M   'P 1'
#
loop_
_entity.id
_entity.type
_entity.pdbx_description
1 polymer ?
#
loop_
_entity_poly.entity_id
_entity_poly.type
_entity_poly.pdbx_seq_one_letter_code
_entity_poly.pdbx_strand_id
1 'polypeptide(L)'
;MNLTSFSDTNILYFFFRFFLLIVVLINVKKISKTNKVENILKFWPTILSYTLVSGLRWGRPYDYNVYYYVYNDIVSGYGRTDNEPLFTLLVKIAGAMGCDWQGFVIFMSFVLITSGCYFLKSYPQYLTLSLPLFCLSLTFAENVMRWYLGYSFVLIGLSFLMLKNDYKKFIVFSLLGFFIHYGLLINIILLLLICLIRKPLNPRVAFIIYVCVLLFFSMSVFSQLANVVSKINIGTRFLSYQENAQMWLDADMQQSTGQTGLFTFVENLFFFYGGYKLCSKSPKFIKMYNIAVIACIFYPIAMQLELLIRINSVLYMFKYIVMGFLLKDILLNKSYYPKYYLNLVVVFCIYYFYSLVFHDAFMIGSEHYFIWDADGRKTLGL
;
A
#
# COMPACT_ATOMS: atom_id res chain seq x y z
N MET A 1 -22.73 7.28 1.73
CA MET A 1 -22.05 5.96 1.53
C MET A 1 -23.16 4.91 1.55
N ASN A 2 -23.55 4.43 0.37
CA ASN A 2 -24.57 3.41 0.27
C ASN A 2 -23.87 2.04 0.43
N LEU A 3 -24.11 1.37 1.56
CA LEU A 3 -23.83 -0.05 1.72
C LEU A 3 -24.83 -0.77 0.80
N THR A 4 -24.39 -1.16 -0.39
CA THR A 4 -25.23 -1.98 -1.27
C THR A 4 -25.03 -3.44 -0.91
N SER A 5 -26.14 -4.14 -0.89
CA SER A 5 -26.34 -5.60 -0.80
C SER A 5 -25.15 -6.38 -0.20
N PHE A 6 -25.36 -6.94 0.99
CA PHE A 6 -24.53 -8.00 1.54
C PHE A 6 -24.58 -9.20 0.59
N SER A 7 -23.66 -9.28 -0.38
CA SER A 7 -23.48 -10.49 -1.16
C SER A 7 -22.73 -11.52 -0.31
N ASP A 8 -23.01 -12.81 -0.53
CA ASP A 8 -22.32 -13.89 0.19
C ASP A 8 -20.81 -13.83 0.01
N THR A 9 -20.34 -13.35 -1.15
CA THR A 9 -18.91 -13.17 -1.45
C THR A 9 -18.27 -12.11 -0.60
N ASN A 10 -18.95 -10.99 -0.31
CA ASN A 10 -18.42 -9.92 0.57
C ASN A 10 -18.37 -10.38 2.02
N ILE A 11 -19.36 -11.15 2.46
CA ILE A 11 -19.37 -11.76 3.80
C ILE A 11 -18.19 -12.73 3.93
N LEU A 12 -17.97 -13.57 2.93
CA LEU A 12 -16.84 -14.50 2.91
C LEU A 12 -15.48 -13.77 2.95
N TYR A 13 -15.34 -12.70 2.16
CA TYR A 13 -14.13 -11.90 2.15
C TYR A 13 -13.89 -11.21 3.51
N PHE A 14 -14.94 -10.70 4.16
CA PHE A 14 -14.85 -10.18 5.53
C PHE A 14 -14.30 -11.24 6.49
N PHE A 15 -14.82 -12.48 6.44
CA PHE A 15 -14.31 -13.56 7.29
C PHE A 15 -12.85 -13.92 6.99
N PHE A 16 -12.42 -13.89 5.73
CA PHE A 16 -11.03 -14.12 5.38
C PHE A 16 -10.11 -13.00 5.88
N ARG A 17 -10.52 -11.74 5.79
CA ARG A 17 -9.75 -10.62 6.35
C ARG A 17 -9.70 -10.67 7.87
N PHE A 18 -10.80 -11.03 8.50
CA PHE A 18 -10.86 -11.22 9.95
C PHE A 18 -9.96 -12.39 10.41
N PHE A 19 -10.01 -13.51 9.69
CA PHE A 19 -9.10 -14.63 9.90
C PHE A 19 -7.63 -14.22 9.74
N LEU A 20 -7.29 -13.50 8.68
CA LEU A 20 -5.97 -12.95 8.47
C LEU A 20 -5.52 -12.11 9.67
N LEU A 21 -6.37 -11.19 10.14
CA LEU A 21 -6.07 -10.38 11.32
C LEU A 21 -5.74 -11.23 12.55
N ILE A 22 -6.55 -12.25 12.83
CA ILE A 22 -6.35 -13.15 13.97
C ILE A 22 -5.02 -13.88 13.84
N VAL A 23 -4.74 -14.49 12.69
CA VAL A 23 -3.49 -15.24 12.46
C VAL A 23 -2.27 -14.33 12.62
N VAL A 24 -2.32 -13.12 12.04
CA VAL A 24 -1.23 -12.13 12.18
C VAL A 24 -1.03 -11.74 13.64
N LEU A 25 -2.10 -11.44 14.39
CA LEU A 25 -2.01 -11.08 15.82
C LEU A 25 -1.42 -12.20 16.67
N ILE A 26 -1.83 -13.45 16.45
CA ILE A 26 -1.28 -14.61 17.15
C ILE A 26 0.21 -14.78 16.81
N ASN A 27 0.58 -14.68 15.55
CA ASN A 27 1.95 -14.81 15.09
C ASN A 27 2.86 -13.73 15.70
N VAL A 28 2.46 -12.44 15.59
CA VAL A 28 3.28 -11.34 16.11
C VAL A 28 3.37 -11.34 17.63
N LYS A 29 2.36 -11.83 18.37
CA LYS A 29 2.41 -11.99 19.84
C LYS A 29 3.54 -12.94 20.26
N LYS A 30 3.79 -14.00 19.46
CA LYS A 30 4.92 -14.91 19.69
C LYS A 30 6.25 -14.25 19.36
N ILE A 31 6.32 -13.55 18.23
CA ILE A 31 7.54 -12.91 17.73
C ILE A 31 7.96 -11.71 18.59
N SER A 32 7.00 -10.89 19.03
CA SER A 32 7.28 -9.63 19.77
C SER A 32 7.94 -9.85 21.14
N LYS A 33 7.94 -11.08 21.66
CA LYS A 33 8.66 -11.45 22.87
C LYS A 33 10.16 -11.60 22.66
N THR A 34 10.62 -11.63 21.40
CA THR A 34 12.04 -11.77 21.06
C THR A 34 12.67 -10.41 20.85
N ASN A 35 13.88 -10.19 21.33
CA ASN A 35 14.60 -8.92 21.14
C ASN A 35 15.07 -8.72 19.69
N LYS A 36 15.22 -9.81 18.92
CA LYS A 36 15.69 -9.83 17.55
C LYS A 36 15.04 -10.95 16.75
N VAL A 37 14.62 -10.67 15.55
CA VAL A 37 14.11 -11.67 14.61
C VAL A 37 15.13 -11.85 13.49
N GLU A 38 15.90 -12.91 13.55
CA GLU A 38 16.91 -13.22 12.53
C GLU A 38 16.28 -13.95 11.34
N ASN A 39 15.43 -14.95 11.63
CA ASN A 39 14.86 -15.80 10.61
C ASN A 39 13.47 -15.34 10.19
N ILE A 40 13.30 -15.10 8.88
CA ILE A 40 12.03 -14.73 8.23
C ILE A 40 10.97 -15.84 8.37
N LEU A 41 11.38 -17.08 8.53
CA LEU A 41 10.47 -18.23 8.71
C LEU A 41 9.60 -18.11 9.96
N LYS A 42 9.97 -17.27 10.95
CA LYS A 42 9.08 -16.99 12.09
C LYS A 42 7.76 -16.32 11.67
N PHE A 43 7.72 -15.70 10.51
CA PHE A 43 6.52 -15.05 9.95
C PHE A 43 5.69 -15.99 9.06
N TRP A 44 6.07 -17.28 8.91
CA TRP A 44 5.39 -18.18 7.99
C TRP A 44 3.85 -18.20 8.14
N PRO A 45 3.24 -18.14 9.37
CA PRO A 45 1.79 -18.13 9.48
C PRO A 45 1.18 -16.87 8.85
N THR A 46 1.81 -15.71 9.06
CA THR A 46 1.40 -14.44 8.44
C THR A 46 1.59 -14.48 6.92
N ILE A 47 2.74 -14.98 6.46
CA ILE A 47 3.06 -15.07 5.03
C ILE A 47 2.05 -15.99 4.35
N LEU A 48 1.81 -17.17 4.89
CA LEU A 48 0.87 -18.14 4.31
C LEU A 48 -0.56 -17.61 4.29
N SER A 49 -1.06 -17.09 5.43
CA SER A 49 -2.44 -16.61 5.52
C SER A 49 -2.70 -15.43 4.57
N TYR A 50 -1.77 -14.46 4.49
CA TYR A 50 -1.91 -13.36 3.54
C TYR A 50 -1.86 -13.86 2.08
N THR A 51 -0.91 -14.74 1.76
CA THR A 51 -0.76 -15.32 0.43
C THR A 51 -2.03 -16.04 -0.02
N LEU A 52 -2.68 -16.77 0.89
CA LEU A 52 -3.94 -17.46 0.58
C LEU A 52 -5.09 -16.46 0.40
N VAL A 53 -5.28 -15.52 1.34
CA VAL A 53 -6.39 -14.57 1.28
C VAL A 53 -6.29 -13.68 0.03
N SER A 54 -5.11 -13.13 -0.25
CA SER A 54 -4.91 -12.23 -1.39
C SER A 54 -4.63 -12.99 -2.70
N GLY A 55 -4.00 -14.16 -2.63
CA GLY A 55 -3.62 -14.95 -3.79
C GLY A 55 -4.73 -15.80 -4.38
N LEU A 56 -5.76 -16.18 -3.61
CA LEU A 56 -6.87 -17.00 -4.10
C LEU A 56 -8.04 -16.19 -4.68
N ARG A 57 -7.89 -14.85 -4.80
CA ARG A 57 -8.89 -14.02 -5.44
C ARG A 57 -8.98 -14.29 -6.94
N TRP A 58 -10.17 -14.08 -7.53
CA TRP A 58 -10.43 -14.26 -8.95
C TRP A 58 -11.18 -13.07 -9.54
N GLY A 59 -10.75 -12.61 -10.73
CA GLY A 59 -11.48 -11.61 -11.53
C GLY A 59 -11.53 -10.20 -10.96
N ARG A 60 -10.81 -9.90 -9.89
CA ARG A 60 -10.87 -8.60 -9.21
C ARG A 60 -9.51 -8.14 -8.67
N PRO A 61 -9.32 -6.85 -8.49
CA PRO A 61 -10.07 -5.67 -8.96
C PRO A 61 -9.86 -5.37 -10.46
N TYR A 62 -10.23 -4.18 -10.94
CA TYR A 62 -10.29 -3.82 -12.37
C TYR A 62 -9.08 -4.24 -13.22
N ASP A 63 -7.86 -4.01 -12.75
CA ASP A 63 -6.64 -4.32 -13.50
C ASP A 63 -6.34 -5.83 -13.56
N TYR A 64 -7.06 -6.68 -12.80
CA TYR A 64 -6.84 -8.13 -12.78
C TYR A 64 -6.98 -8.76 -14.17
N ASN A 65 -8.04 -8.40 -14.90
CA ASN A 65 -8.30 -8.91 -16.24
C ASN A 65 -7.23 -8.47 -17.23
N VAL A 66 -6.77 -7.21 -17.12
CA VAL A 66 -5.68 -6.70 -17.97
C VAL A 66 -4.41 -7.51 -17.76
N TYR A 67 -4.05 -7.79 -16.51
CA TYR A 67 -2.87 -8.60 -16.21
C TYR A 67 -3.02 -10.07 -16.60
N TYR A 68 -4.24 -10.62 -16.53
CA TYR A 68 -4.55 -11.97 -17.00
C TYR A 68 -4.23 -12.12 -18.50
N TYR A 69 -4.71 -11.18 -19.32
CA TYR A 69 -4.42 -11.20 -20.76
C TYR A 69 -2.93 -10.98 -21.04
N VAL A 70 -2.30 -10.03 -20.36
CA VAL A 70 -0.85 -9.80 -20.51
C VAL A 70 -0.04 -11.04 -20.16
N TYR A 71 -0.40 -11.77 -19.11
CA TYR A 71 0.25 -13.02 -18.72
C TYR A 71 0.14 -14.06 -19.83
N ASN A 72 -1.07 -14.32 -20.31
CA ASN A 72 -1.31 -15.32 -21.35
C ASN A 72 -0.67 -14.96 -22.68
N ASP A 73 -0.68 -13.70 -23.09
CA ASP A 73 0.01 -13.23 -24.30
C ASP A 73 1.51 -13.48 -24.23
N ILE A 74 2.14 -13.20 -23.08
CA ILE A 74 3.58 -13.44 -22.89
C ILE A 74 3.90 -14.93 -22.91
N VAL A 75 3.10 -15.77 -22.23
CA VAL A 75 3.30 -17.23 -22.17
C VAL A 75 3.10 -17.87 -23.53
N SER A 76 2.07 -17.42 -24.28
CA SER A 76 1.75 -17.94 -25.63
C SER A 76 2.70 -17.44 -26.71
N GLY A 77 3.58 -16.47 -26.41
CA GLY A 77 4.48 -15.89 -27.39
C GLY A 77 3.83 -14.93 -28.38
N TYR A 78 2.55 -14.58 -28.20
CA TYR A 78 1.83 -13.60 -29.01
C TYR A 78 2.23 -12.16 -28.64
N GLY A 79 3.42 -11.79 -29.00
CA GLY A 79 3.90 -10.49 -29.44
C GLY A 79 3.65 -9.24 -28.61
N ARG A 80 3.06 -9.25 -27.44
CA ARG A 80 3.15 -8.13 -26.52
C ARG A 80 4.50 -8.17 -25.80
N THR A 81 5.53 -7.63 -26.47
CA THR A 81 6.79 -7.28 -25.79
C THR A 81 6.47 -6.14 -24.83
N ASP A 82 6.01 -6.49 -23.64
CA ASP A 82 5.97 -5.53 -22.55
C ASP A 82 7.40 -5.01 -22.37
N ASN A 83 7.58 -3.70 -22.40
CA ASN A 83 8.91 -3.10 -22.31
C ASN A 83 9.54 -3.24 -20.92
N GLU A 84 8.95 -4.01 -20.01
CA GLU A 84 9.43 -4.26 -18.65
C GLU A 84 10.11 -5.64 -18.59
N PRO A 85 11.45 -5.68 -18.76
CA PRO A 85 12.16 -6.92 -19.09
C PRO A 85 12.12 -7.95 -17.96
N LEU A 86 12.19 -7.51 -16.69
CA LEU A 86 12.21 -8.43 -15.57
C LEU A 86 10.81 -9.01 -15.28
N PHE A 87 9.73 -8.23 -15.47
CA PHE A 87 8.38 -8.75 -15.39
C PHE A 87 8.13 -9.82 -16.46
N THR A 88 8.47 -9.51 -17.72
CA THR A 88 8.36 -10.45 -18.85
C THR A 88 9.16 -11.73 -18.59
N LEU A 89 10.37 -11.62 -18.04
CA LEU A 89 11.20 -12.77 -17.68
C LEU A 89 10.54 -13.64 -16.61
N LEU A 90 10.00 -13.02 -15.55
CA LEU A 90 9.29 -13.75 -14.47
C LEU A 90 8.07 -14.50 -15.01
N VAL A 91 7.27 -13.88 -15.88
CA VAL A 91 6.11 -14.51 -16.51
C VAL A 91 6.56 -15.70 -17.40
N LYS A 92 7.60 -15.54 -18.21
CA LYS A 92 8.15 -16.63 -19.05
C LYS A 92 8.65 -17.79 -18.21
N ILE A 93 9.34 -17.52 -17.10
CA ILE A 93 9.79 -18.57 -16.16
C ILE A 93 8.59 -19.29 -15.57
N ALA A 94 7.57 -18.55 -15.09
CA ALA A 94 6.36 -19.14 -14.52
C ALA A 94 5.63 -20.02 -15.55
N GLY A 95 5.44 -19.53 -16.78
CA GLY A 95 4.83 -20.32 -17.86
C GLY A 95 5.65 -21.58 -18.22
N ALA A 96 6.97 -21.48 -18.28
CA ALA A 96 7.86 -22.64 -18.55
C ALA A 96 7.80 -23.69 -17.42
N MET A 97 7.46 -23.28 -16.19
CA MET A 97 7.23 -24.17 -15.05
C MET A 97 5.79 -24.76 -15.03
N GLY A 98 4.96 -24.43 -16.02
CA GLY A 98 3.55 -24.86 -16.07
C GLY A 98 2.64 -24.10 -15.08
N CYS A 99 3.11 -22.98 -14.53
CA CYS A 99 2.32 -22.16 -13.64
C CYS A 99 1.26 -21.41 -14.45
N ASP A 100 0.01 -21.48 -14.05
CA ASP A 100 -1.07 -20.68 -14.62
C ASP A 100 -1.09 -19.25 -14.04
N TRP A 101 -1.99 -18.43 -14.57
CA TRP A 101 -2.16 -17.06 -14.06
C TRP A 101 -2.44 -17.02 -12.55
N GLN A 102 -3.28 -17.92 -12.04
CA GLN A 102 -3.64 -17.95 -10.63
C GLN A 102 -2.44 -18.27 -9.74
N GLY A 103 -1.61 -19.22 -10.15
CA GLY A 103 -0.35 -19.52 -9.48
C GLY A 103 0.60 -18.32 -9.47
N PHE A 104 0.61 -17.52 -10.56
CA PHE A 104 1.39 -16.30 -10.62
C PHE A 104 0.86 -15.20 -9.69
N VAL A 105 -0.46 -15.07 -9.51
CA VAL A 105 -1.08 -14.16 -8.51
C VAL A 105 -0.71 -14.56 -7.09
N ILE A 106 -0.74 -15.86 -6.80
CA ILE A 106 -0.29 -16.41 -5.51
C ILE A 106 1.20 -16.07 -5.27
N PHE A 107 2.05 -16.26 -6.28
CA PHE A 107 3.46 -15.90 -6.22
C PHE A 107 3.67 -14.41 -5.93
N MET A 108 2.99 -13.51 -6.65
CA MET A 108 3.08 -12.07 -6.42
C MET A 108 2.68 -11.70 -4.99
N SER A 109 1.59 -12.27 -4.47
CA SER A 109 1.11 -12.05 -3.11
C SER A 109 2.12 -12.55 -2.06
N PHE A 110 2.74 -13.71 -2.32
CA PHE A 110 3.80 -14.27 -1.47
C PHE A 110 5.04 -13.37 -1.41
N VAL A 111 5.50 -12.87 -2.56
CA VAL A 111 6.68 -11.98 -2.64
C VAL A 111 6.41 -10.68 -1.89
N LEU A 112 5.22 -10.09 -2.06
CA LEU A 112 4.83 -8.85 -1.41
C LEU A 112 4.83 -8.97 0.12
N ILE A 113 4.12 -9.95 0.65
CA ILE A 113 4.03 -10.09 2.12
C ILE A 113 5.37 -10.50 2.74
N THR A 114 6.14 -11.33 2.05
CA THR A 114 7.48 -11.74 2.51
C THR A 114 8.43 -10.54 2.58
N SER A 115 8.40 -9.64 1.59
CA SER A 115 9.19 -8.42 1.60
C SER A 115 8.79 -7.48 2.73
N GLY A 116 7.49 -7.33 3.02
CA GLY A 116 6.98 -6.56 4.14
C GLY A 116 7.41 -7.13 5.50
N CYS A 117 7.29 -8.45 5.68
CA CYS A 117 7.78 -9.13 6.87
C CYS A 117 9.31 -8.98 7.02
N TYR A 118 10.06 -9.05 5.92
CA TYR A 118 11.51 -8.84 5.91
C TYR A 118 11.86 -7.42 6.34
N PHE A 119 11.14 -6.42 5.84
CA PHE A 119 11.31 -5.03 6.23
C PHE A 119 11.02 -4.82 7.72
N LEU A 120 9.91 -5.36 8.22
CA LEU A 120 9.43 -5.15 9.58
C LEU A 120 10.14 -6.00 10.64
N LYS A 121 10.83 -7.09 10.27
CA LYS A 121 11.52 -7.98 11.23
C LYS A 121 12.50 -7.28 12.15
N SER A 122 13.01 -6.12 11.73
CA SER A 122 13.96 -5.31 12.50
C SER A 122 13.33 -4.51 13.64
N TYR A 123 11.99 -4.55 13.76
CA TYR A 123 11.23 -3.80 14.77
C TYR A 123 10.33 -4.72 15.62
N PRO A 124 10.86 -5.82 16.21
CA PRO A 124 10.04 -6.88 16.80
C PRO A 124 9.10 -6.38 17.90
N GLN A 125 9.53 -5.43 18.72
CA GLN A 125 8.72 -4.86 19.81
C GLN A 125 7.45 -4.14 19.33
N TYR A 126 7.44 -3.67 18.08
CA TYR A 126 6.37 -2.88 17.49
C TYR A 126 5.45 -3.67 16.55
N LEU A 127 5.81 -4.93 16.23
CA LEU A 127 5.07 -5.76 15.26
C LEU A 127 3.61 -5.97 15.62
N THR A 128 3.26 -5.96 16.91
CA THR A 128 1.90 -6.29 17.38
C THR A 128 0.81 -5.43 16.72
N LEU A 129 1.10 -4.19 16.39
CA LEU A 129 0.15 -3.30 15.73
C LEU A 129 0.60 -2.93 14.31
N SER A 130 1.91 -2.84 14.04
CA SER A 130 2.39 -2.42 12.71
C SER A 130 2.20 -3.48 11.63
N LEU A 131 2.43 -4.76 11.93
CA LEU A 131 2.27 -5.81 10.93
C LEU A 131 0.81 -6.07 10.56
N PRO A 132 -0.17 -6.13 11.51
CA PRO A 132 -1.58 -6.19 11.16
C PRO A 132 -2.03 -5.01 10.30
N LEU A 133 -1.68 -3.77 10.67
CA LEU A 133 -2.04 -2.59 9.89
C LEU A 133 -1.41 -2.62 8.50
N PHE A 134 -0.15 -3.02 8.39
CA PHE A 134 0.51 -3.21 7.10
C PHE A 134 -0.23 -4.25 6.25
N CYS A 135 -0.48 -5.46 6.76
CA CYS A 135 -1.16 -6.52 6.00
C CYS A 135 -2.55 -6.10 5.51
N LEU A 136 -3.31 -5.43 6.38
CA LEU A 136 -4.68 -5.01 6.05
C LEU A 136 -4.74 -3.82 5.11
N SER A 137 -3.68 -2.97 5.06
CA SER A 137 -3.62 -1.80 4.17
C SER A 137 -3.21 -2.14 2.73
N LEU A 138 -2.91 -3.40 2.43
CA LEU A 138 -2.43 -3.82 1.11
C LEU A 138 -3.53 -4.12 0.08
N THR A 139 -4.80 -3.79 0.35
CA THR A 139 -5.90 -4.00 -0.61
C THR A 139 -5.67 -3.33 -1.96
N PHE A 140 -5.12 -2.13 -1.97
CA PHE A 140 -4.78 -1.46 -3.22
C PHE A 140 -3.73 -2.21 -4.05
N ALA A 141 -2.86 -2.99 -3.40
CA ALA A 141 -1.88 -3.85 -4.08
C ALA A 141 -2.54 -4.94 -4.94
N GLU A 142 -3.78 -5.31 -4.63
CA GLU A 142 -4.55 -6.28 -5.40
C GLU A 142 -4.94 -5.74 -6.77
N ASN A 143 -5.11 -4.42 -6.91
CA ASN A 143 -5.39 -3.79 -8.20
C ASN A 143 -4.10 -3.60 -9.01
N VAL A 144 -3.09 -2.97 -8.46
CA VAL A 144 -1.85 -2.61 -9.18
C VAL A 144 -0.74 -3.63 -8.89
N MET A 145 -1.01 -4.92 -9.14
CA MET A 145 -0.18 -6.06 -8.75
C MET A 145 1.28 -5.95 -9.23
N ARG A 146 1.50 -5.58 -10.48
CA ARG A 146 2.83 -5.45 -11.08
C ARG A 146 3.65 -4.34 -10.40
N TRP A 147 3.00 -3.21 -10.08
CA TRP A 147 3.61 -2.13 -9.32
C TRP A 147 4.12 -2.61 -7.96
N TYR A 148 3.27 -3.35 -7.23
CA TYR A 148 3.61 -3.85 -5.90
C TYR A 148 4.58 -5.03 -5.92
N LEU A 149 4.59 -5.85 -6.98
CA LEU A 149 5.63 -6.84 -7.19
C LEU A 149 7.01 -6.17 -7.30
N GLY A 150 7.13 -5.13 -8.13
CA GLY A 150 8.36 -4.35 -8.22
C GLY A 150 8.69 -3.64 -6.91
N TYR A 151 7.69 -3.06 -6.25
CA TYR A 151 7.87 -2.40 -4.96
C TYR A 151 8.33 -3.35 -3.85
N SER A 152 8.02 -4.63 -3.93
CA SER A 152 8.51 -5.64 -2.99
C SER A 152 10.04 -5.66 -2.93
N PHE A 153 10.72 -5.52 -4.06
CA PHE A 153 12.17 -5.41 -4.11
C PHE A 153 12.66 -4.08 -3.54
N VAL A 154 12.00 -2.98 -3.88
CA VAL A 154 12.31 -1.66 -3.30
C VAL A 154 12.20 -1.70 -1.77
N LEU A 155 11.19 -2.37 -1.22
CA LEU A 155 10.97 -2.50 0.22
C LEU A 155 12.10 -3.30 0.91
N ILE A 156 12.61 -4.36 0.26
CA ILE A 156 13.81 -5.06 0.71
C ILE A 156 15.03 -4.11 0.71
N GLY A 157 15.22 -3.36 -0.37
CA GLY A 157 16.27 -2.35 -0.48
C GLY A 157 16.19 -1.28 0.61
N LEU A 158 14.98 -0.79 0.90
CA LEU A 158 14.72 0.17 1.97
C LEU A 158 15.12 -0.36 3.35
N SER A 159 14.99 -1.67 3.60
CA SER A 159 15.43 -2.24 4.88
C SER A 159 16.94 -2.03 5.10
N PHE A 160 17.75 -2.14 4.05
CA PHE A 160 19.19 -1.88 4.14
C PHE A 160 19.49 -0.38 4.27
N LEU A 161 18.77 0.47 3.54
CA LEU A 161 18.94 1.93 3.62
C LEU A 161 18.54 2.48 4.99
N MET A 162 17.44 2.01 5.56
CA MET A 162 16.94 2.52 6.84
C MET A 162 17.77 2.06 8.04
N LEU A 163 18.24 0.81 8.03
CA LEU A 163 18.94 0.22 9.16
C LEU A 163 20.45 0.45 9.14
N LYS A 164 21.04 0.41 7.94
CA LYS A 164 22.51 0.38 7.77
C LYS A 164 23.05 1.56 6.94
N ASN A 165 22.18 2.42 6.43
CA ASN A 165 22.53 3.46 5.44
C ASN A 165 23.25 2.86 4.19
N ASP A 166 22.91 1.62 3.83
CA ASP A 166 23.51 0.90 2.71
C ASP A 166 22.80 1.29 1.39
N TYR A 167 23.26 2.40 0.81
CA TYR A 167 22.75 2.92 -0.45
C TYR A 167 22.99 1.97 -1.62
N LYS A 168 24.10 1.20 -1.61
CA LYS A 168 24.43 0.27 -2.70
C LYS A 168 23.37 -0.81 -2.81
N LYS A 169 23.05 -1.48 -1.71
CA LYS A 169 21.98 -2.50 -1.69
C LYS A 169 20.63 -1.90 -2.01
N PHE A 170 20.31 -0.71 -1.50
CA PHE A 170 19.07 -0.03 -1.87
C PHE A 170 18.97 0.16 -3.38
N ILE A 171 20.01 0.67 -4.04
CA ILE A 171 20.03 0.89 -5.50
C ILE A 171 19.87 -0.42 -6.25
N VAL A 172 20.60 -1.48 -5.87
CA VAL A 172 20.51 -2.79 -6.55
C VAL A 172 19.09 -3.33 -6.50
N PHE A 173 18.48 -3.38 -5.31
CA PHE A 173 17.10 -3.88 -5.18
C PHE A 173 16.08 -2.94 -5.85
N SER A 174 16.30 -1.64 -5.82
CA SER A 174 15.45 -0.67 -6.51
C SER A 174 15.50 -0.80 -8.03
N LEU A 175 16.67 -1.12 -8.60
CA LEU A 175 16.80 -1.41 -10.03
C LEU A 175 16.05 -2.68 -10.41
N LEU A 176 16.07 -3.73 -9.60
CA LEU A 176 15.23 -4.91 -9.82
C LEU A 176 13.73 -4.53 -9.83
N GLY A 177 13.29 -3.73 -8.87
CA GLY A 177 11.92 -3.22 -8.84
C GLY A 177 11.56 -2.37 -10.07
N PHE A 178 12.47 -1.49 -10.48
CA PHE A 178 12.30 -0.66 -11.68
C PHE A 178 12.15 -1.49 -12.96
N PHE A 179 12.95 -2.53 -13.14
CA PHE A 179 12.84 -3.42 -14.32
C PHE A 179 11.59 -4.31 -14.30
N ILE A 180 10.92 -4.46 -13.14
CA ILE A 180 9.59 -5.07 -13.05
C ILE A 180 8.50 -4.06 -13.41
N HIS A 181 8.67 -2.78 -13.00
CA HIS A 181 7.70 -1.73 -13.31
C HIS A 181 8.36 -0.35 -13.36
N TYR A 182 8.45 0.21 -14.56
CA TYR A 182 9.15 1.48 -14.80
C TYR A 182 8.55 2.68 -14.03
N GLY A 183 7.24 2.66 -13.76
CA GLY A 183 6.58 3.70 -12.95
C GLY A 183 7.16 3.86 -11.55
N LEU A 184 7.85 2.85 -11.01
CA LEU A 184 8.51 2.92 -9.71
C LEU A 184 9.70 3.88 -9.65
N LEU A 185 10.23 4.34 -10.81
CA LEU A 185 11.36 5.28 -10.84
C LEU A 185 11.06 6.52 -9.99
N ILE A 186 9.86 7.07 -10.10
CA ILE A 186 9.43 8.25 -9.34
C ILE A 186 9.46 7.95 -7.84
N ASN A 187 8.93 6.79 -7.44
CA ASN A 187 8.93 6.36 -6.04
C ASN A 187 10.35 6.17 -5.49
N ILE A 188 11.24 5.57 -6.27
CA ILE A 188 12.64 5.34 -5.89
C ILE A 188 13.37 6.66 -5.65
N ILE A 189 13.20 7.63 -6.56
CA ILE A 189 13.78 8.97 -6.43
C ILE A 189 13.22 9.68 -5.18
N LEU A 190 11.90 9.67 -5.01
CA LEU A 190 11.26 10.29 -3.84
C LEU A 190 11.74 9.66 -2.52
N LEU A 191 11.81 8.33 -2.45
CA LEU A 191 12.30 7.62 -1.27
C LEU A 191 13.76 7.96 -0.96
N LEU A 192 14.62 8.04 -1.98
CA LEU A 192 16.00 8.49 -1.81
C LEU A 192 16.07 9.89 -1.23
N LEU A 193 15.38 10.85 -1.84
CA LEU A 193 15.39 12.26 -1.40
C LEU A 193 14.87 12.40 0.02
N ILE A 194 13.76 11.73 0.37
CA ILE A 194 13.18 11.79 1.71
C ILE A 194 14.13 11.14 2.74
N CYS A 195 14.78 10.03 2.39
CA CYS A 195 15.72 9.36 3.27
C CYS A 195 17.02 10.17 3.56
N LEU A 196 17.33 11.20 2.79
CA LEU A 196 18.41 12.16 3.07
C LEU A 196 18.04 13.12 4.21
N ILE A 197 16.75 13.29 4.52
CA ILE A 197 16.27 14.17 5.59
C ILE A 197 16.58 13.50 6.94
N ARG A 198 17.55 14.04 7.67
CA ARG A 198 18.06 13.45 8.92
C ARG A 198 17.25 13.83 10.16
N LYS A 199 16.42 14.87 10.08
CA LYS A 199 15.57 15.34 11.19
C LYS A 199 14.11 15.00 10.90
N PRO A 200 13.29 14.74 11.94
CA PRO A 200 11.87 14.57 11.73
C PRO A 200 11.25 15.88 11.24
N LEU A 201 10.34 15.79 10.27
CA LEU A 201 9.58 16.95 9.78
C LEU A 201 8.81 17.59 10.94
N ASN A 202 8.84 18.92 11.01
CA ASN A 202 8.16 19.65 12.08
C ASN A 202 6.63 19.45 11.94
N PRO A 203 5.92 18.95 12.98
CA PRO A 203 4.51 18.63 12.89
C PRO A 203 3.62 19.84 12.64
N ARG A 204 3.99 21.04 13.13
CA ARG A 204 3.22 22.28 12.87
C ARG A 204 3.32 22.68 11.40
N VAL A 205 4.53 22.64 10.83
CA VAL A 205 4.75 22.96 9.42
C VAL A 205 4.05 21.93 8.52
N ALA A 206 4.21 20.64 8.83
CA ALA A 206 3.54 19.57 8.12
C ALA A 206 2.01 19.72 8.13
N PHE A 207 1.44 20.07 9.29
CA PHE A 207 0.01 20.28 9.44
C PHE A 207 -0.47 21.51 8.65
N ILE A 208 0.24 22.64 8.73
CA ILE A 208 -0.11 23.84 7.95
C ILE A 208 -0.09 23.52 6.44
N ILE A 209 0.97 22.88 5.95
CA ILE A 209 1.06 22.51 4.54
C ILE A 209 -0.09 21.56 4.17
N TYR A 210 -0.39 20.56 5.01
CA TYR A 210 -1.50 19.63 4.78
C TYR A 210 -2.84 20.35 4.66
N VAL A 211 -3.13 21.31 5.57
CA VAL A 211 -4.36 22.12 5.51
C VAL A 211 -4.39 22.99 4.26
N CYS A 212 -3.28 23.66 3.91
CA CYS A 212 -3.20 24.44 2.68
C CYS A 212 -3.47 23.57 1.44
N VAL A 213 -2.89 22.37 1.38
CA VAL A 213 -3.13 21.42 0.29
C VAL A 213 -4.59 20.99 0.24
N LEU A 214 -5.21 20.66 1.38
CA LEU A 214 -6.63 20.31 1.44
C LEU A 214 -7.52 21.44 0.92
N LEU A 215 -7.29 22.67 1.37
CA LEU A 215 -8.06 23.83 0.96
C LEU A 215 -7.87 24.13 -0.53
N PHE A 216 -6.63 24.08 -1.01
CA PHE A 216 -6.32 24.35 -2.41
C PHE A 216 -6.95 23.33 -3.37
N PHE A 217 -6.90 22.05 -3.04
CA PHE A 217 -7.42 20.97 -3.89
C PHE A 217 -8.92 20.67 -3.67
N SER A 218 -9.53 21.19 -2.60
CA SER A 218 -10.99 21.16 -2.43
C SER A 218 -11.71 22.20 -3.29
N MET A 219 -11.01 23.24 -3.74
CA MET A 219 -11.57 24.29 -4.58
C MET A 219 -11.12 24.03 -6.04
N SER A 220 -12.00 23.72 -6.95
CA SER A 220 -11.92 23.53 -8.42
C SER A 220 -10.65 24.01 -9.22
N VAL A 221 -9.59 24.39 -8.54
CA VAL A 221 -8.30 24.84 -9.14
C VAL A 221 -7.62 23.72 -9.90
N PHE A 222 -7.92 22.47 -9.53
CA PHE A 222 -7.29 21.31 -10.16
C PHE A 222 -7.74 21.09 -11.60
N SER A 223 -8.99 21.38 -11.95
CA SER A 223 -9.47 21.29 -13.34
C SER A 223 -8.67 22.20 -14.29
N GLN A 224 -8.22 23.36 -13.79
CA GLN A 224 -7.38 24.27 -14.56
C GLN A 224 -5.94 23.75 -14.72
N LEU A 225 -5.37 23.13 -13.69
CA LEU A 225 -4.05 22.50 -13.76
C LEU A 225 -4.05 21.27 -14.67
N ALA A 226 -5.09 20.44 -14.62
CA ALA A 226 -5.25 19.30 -15.52
C ALA A 226 -5.31 19.70 -16.99
N ASN A 227 -5.98 20.81 -17.31
CA ASN A 227 -5.97 21.41 -18.66
C ASN A 227 -4.59 21.91 -19.10
N VAL A 228 -3.71 22.27 -18.17
CA VAL A 228 -2.32 22.63 -18.49
C VAL A 228 -1.48 21.36 -18.70
N VAL A 229 -1.63 20.36 -17.83
CA VAL A 229 -0.90 19.08 -17.92
C VAL A 229 -1.30 18.30 -19.19
N SER A 230 -2.58 18.34 -19.58
CA SER A 230 -3.05 17.68 -20.82
C SER A 230 -2.43 18.28 -22.10
N LYS A 231 -1.91 19.51 -22.04
CA LYS A 231 -1.23 20.17 -23.16
C LYS A 231 0.28 19.86 -23.22
N ILE A 232 0.85 19.23 -22.20
CA ILE A 232 2.27 18.86 -22.17
C ILE A 232 2.43 17.50 -22.83
N ASN A 233 3.11 17.45 -23.98
CA ASN A 233 3.38 16.22 -24.72
C ASN A 233 4.44 15.37 -23.96
N ILE A 234 3.97 14.40 -23.15
CA ILE A 234 4.83 13.55 -22.29
C ILE A 234 5.20 12.22 -22.98
N GLY A 235 4.95 12.10 -24.28
CA GLY A 235 5.26 10.93 -25.10
C GLY A 235 4.10 9.92 -25.24
N THR A 236 4.20 9.08 -26.26
CA THR A 236 3.11 8.20 -26.72
C THR A 236 2.55 7.22 -25.69
N ARG A 237 3.34 6.83 -24.68
CA ARG A 237 2.87 5.96 -23.57
C ARG A 237 1.89 6.63 -22.62
N PHE A 238 1.91 7.95 -22.54
CA PHE A 238 1.02 8.73 -21.69
C PHE A 238 -0.17 9.31 -22.44
N LEU A 239 -0.27 9.12 -23.75
CA LEU A 239 -1.38 9.62 -24.57
C LEU A 239 -2.73 9.05 -24.11
N SER A 240 -2.81 7.77 -23.77
CA SER A 240 -4.04 7.16 -23.22
C SER A 240 -4.45 7.77 -21.88
N TYR A 241 -3.48 8.18 -21.05
CA TYR A 241 -3.76 8.90 -19.81
C TYR A 241 -4.18 10.34 -20.07
N GLN A 242 -3.67 10.98 -21.13
CA GLN A 242 -4.07 12.34 -21.53
C GLN A 242 -5.46 12.34 -22.16
N GLU A 243 -5.75 11.40 -23.05
CA GLU A 243 -7.04 11.27 -23.72
C GLU A 243 -8.18 10.94 -22.75
N ASN A 244 -7.89 10.14 -21.72
CA ASN A 244 -8.86 9.78 -20.68
C ASN A 244 -8.85 10.73 -19.48
N ALA A 245 -7.89 11.66 -19.38
CA ALA A 245 -7.75 12.55 -18.21
C ALA A 245 -9.01 13.39 -17.95
N GLN A 246 -9.66 13.90 -18.99
CA GLN A 246 -10.92 14.65 -18.87
C GLN A 246 -12.07 13.76 -18.40
N MET A 247 -12.19 12.55 -18.94
CA MET A 247 -13.23 11.60 -18.56
C MET A 247 -13.05 11.13 -17.11
N TRP A 248 -11.81 10.99 -16.65
CA TRP A 248 -11.50 10.63 -15.26
C TRP A 248 -11.72 11.79 -14.29
N LEU A 249 -11.41 13.02 -14.70
CA LEU A 249 -11.68 14.22 -13.92
C LEU A 249 -13.19 14.41 -13.67
N ASP A 250 -14.01 14.18 -14.69
CA ASP A 250 -15.47 14.30 -14.57
C ASP A 250 -16.09 13.19 -13.72
N ALA A 251 -15.57 11.96 -13.82
CA ALA A 251 -16.03 10.80 -13.03
C ALA A 251 -15.55 10.85 -11.57
N ASP A 252 -14.30 11.26 -11.33
CA ASP A 252 -13.70 11.28 -10.00
C ASP A 252 -14.13 12.50 -9.17
N MET A 253 -14.50 13.62 -9.78
CA MET A 253 -15.05 14.76 -9.06
C MET A 253 -16.35 14.42 -8.31
N GLN A 254 -17.12 13.44 -8.78
CA GLN A 254 -18.30 12.95 -8.06
C GLN A 254 -17.96 11.98 -6.91
N GLN A 255 -16.83 11.29 -6.96
CA GLN A 255 -16.43 10.33 -5.93
C GLN A 255 -15.52 10.93 -4.84
N SER A 256 -14.72 11.94 -5.14
CA SER A 256 -13.64 12.44 -4.27
C SER A 256 -14.11 13.30 -3.10
N THR A 257 -15.31 13.86 -3.12
CA THR A 257 -15.81 14.76 -2.08
C THR A 257 -16.09 14.09 -0.71
N GLY A 258 -16.04 12.76 -0.62
CA GLY A 258 -16.37 12.01 0.59
C GLY A 258 -15.19 11.43 1.39
N GLN A 259 -13.99 11.34 0.84
CA GLN A 259 -12.91 10.53 1.46
C GLN A 259 -11.95 11.30 2.38
N THR A 260 -11.91 12.61 2.37
CA THR A 260 -11.17 13.42 3.36
C THR A 260 -12.07 13.83 4.53
N GLY A 261 -12.75 12.84 5.13
CA GLY A 261 -13.64 13.10 6.26
C GLY A 261 -12.90 13.65 7.49
N LEU A 262 -13.64 14.29 8.37
CA LEU A 262 -13.14 14.82 9.65
C LEU A 262 -12.27 13.82 10.41
N PHE A 263 -12.57 12.53 10.32
CA PHE A 263 -11.78 11.50 10.98
C PHE A 263 -10.36 11.39 10.40
N THR A 264 -10.18 11.37 9.09
CA THR A 264 -8.85 11.35 8.45
C THR A 264 -8.05 12.60 8.80
N PHE A 265 -8.72 13.75 8.92
CA PHE A 265 -8.09 14.99 9.36
C PHE A 265 -7.56 14.87 10.80
N VAL A 266 -8.38 14.40 11.74
CA VAL A 266 -8.01 14.18 13.15
C VAL A 266 -6.90 13.11 13.25
N GLU A 267 -7.00 12.04 12.47
CA GLU A 267 -5.99 11.00 12.39
C GLU A 267 -4.62 11.55 11.94
N ASN A 268 -4.59 12.37 10.89
CA ASN A 268 -3.35 12.97 10.38
C ASN A 268 -2.76 13.96 11.39
N LEU A 269 -3.60 14.74 12.08
CA LEU A 269 -3.16 15.63 13.16
C LEU A 269 -2.48 14.82 14.28
N PHE A 270 -3.15 13.77 14.76
CA PHE A 270 -2.60 12.88 15.77
C PHE A 270 -1.30 12.24 15.31
N PHE A 271 -1.26 11.77 14.05
CA PHE A 271 -0.11 11.14 13.44
C PHE A 271 1.10 12.09 13.36
N PHE A 272 0.92 13.33 12.92
CA PHE A 272 2.01 14.30 12.80
C PHE A 272 2.65 14.61 14.17
N TYR A 273 1.83 14.89 15.18
CA TYR A 273 2.35 15.22 16.51
C TYR A 273 2.84 13.99 17.29
N GLY A 274 2.10 12.88 17.23
CA GLY A 274 2.48 11.65 17.90
C GLY A 274 3.71 11.00 17.27
N GLY A 275 3.77 10.96 15.95
CA GLY A 275 4.91 10.43 15.19
C GLY A 275 6.19 11.27 15.40
N TYR A 276 6.05 12.58 15.49
CA TYR A 276 7.17 13.45 15.86
C TYR A 276 7.73 13.12 17.26
N LYS A 277 6.84 12.92 18.25
CA LYS A 277 7.25 12.49 19.61
C LYS A 277 7.95 11.13 19.60
N LEU A 278 7.41 10.17 18.80
CA LEU A 278 8.04 8.85 18.61
C LEU A 278 9.47 9.00 18.04
N CYS A 279 9.67 9.86 17.04
CA CYS A 279 10.98 10.14 16.44
C CYS A 279 11.94 10.83 17.39
N SER A 280 11.46 11.77 18.23
CA SER A 280 12.26 12.45 19.26
C SER A 280 12.80 11.47 20.30
N LYS A 281 12.03 10.43 20.62
CA LYS A 281 12.45 9.36 21.51
C LYS A 281 13.38 8.35 20.84
N SER A 282 13.16 8.05 19.55
CA SER A 282 13.90 7.02 18.84
C SER A 282 14.18 7.43 17.38
N PRO A 283 15.40 7.93 17.09
CA PRO A 283 15.77 8.44 15.76
C PRO A 283 15.64 7.41 14.61
N LYS A 284 15.61 6.12 14.93
CA LYS A 284 15.46 5.04 13.92
C LYS A 284 14.15 5.12 13.13
N PHE A 285 13.14 5.85 13.62
CA PHE A 285 11.85 6.01 12.95
C PHE A 285 11.76 7.24 12.03
N ILE A 286 12.76 8.14 12.07
CA ILE A 286 12.72 9.42 11.36
C ILE A 286 12.44 9.26 9.87
N LYS A 287 13.15 8.37 9.18
CA LYS A 287 13.00 8.19 7.74
C LYS A 287 11.57 7.71 7.39
N MET A 288 11.04 6.70 8.10
CA MET A 288 9.69 6.19 7.89
C MET A 288 8.62 7.24 8.20
N TYR A 289 8.80 7.99 9.30
CA TYR A 289 7.91 9.09 9.65
C TYR A 289 7.88 10.15 8.56
N ASN A 290 9.04 10.60 8.07
CA ASN A 290 9.12 11.60 7.01
C ASN A 290 8.44 11.12 5.71
N ILE A 291 8.64 9.86 5.32
CA ILE A 291 7.94 9.27 4.17
C ILE A 291 6.42 9.34 4.38
N ALA A 292 5.95 8.90 5.54
CA ALA A 292 4.53 8.87 5.86
C ALA A 292 3.91 10.27 5.94
N VAL A 293 4.62 11.26 6.52
CA VAL A 293 4.14 12.66 6.56
C VAL A 293 3.99 13.23 5.17
N ILE A 294 4.99 13.03 4.30
CA ILE A 294 4.95 13.51 2.91
C ILE A 294 3.81 12.83 2.16
N ALA A 295 3.62 11.51 2.35
CA ALA A 295 2.51 10.78 1.76
C ALA A 295 1.14 11.30 2.21
N CYS A 296 0.97 11.65 3.49
CA CYS A 296 -0.26 12.25 4.00
C CYS A 296 -0.53 13.63 3.41
N ILE A 297 0.50 14.47 3.26
CA ILE A 297 0.39 15.79 2.64
C ILE A 297 0.06 15.66 1.14
N PHE A 298 0.65 14.69 0.48
CA PHE A 298 0.43 14.46 -0.95
C PHE A 298 -0.90 13.76 -1.25
N TYR A 299 -1.51 13.09 -0.28
CA TYR A 299 -2.73 12.29 -0.47
C TYR A 299 -3.90 13.06 -1.12
N PRO A 300 -4.27 14.29 -0.70
CA PRO A 300 -5.35 15.04 -1.36
C PRO A 300 -5.07 15.35 -2.83
N ILE A 301 -3.79 15.56 -3.18
CA ILE A 301 -3.36 15.76 -4.57
C ILE A 301 -3.46 14.43 -5.34
N ALA A 302 -2.98 13.36 -4.72
CA ALA A 302 -2.94 12.05 -5.34
C ALA A 302 -4.34 11.53 -5.70
N MET A 303 -5.33 11.81 -4.87
CA MET A 303 -6.73 11.41 -5.11
C MET A 303 -7.36 12.03 -6.37
N GLN A 304 -6.70 13.01 -7.01
CA GLN A 304 -7.21 13.65 -8.20
C GLN A 304 -6.83 12.92 -9.52
N LEU A 305 -5.78 12.09 -9.49
CA LEU A 305 -5.28 11.39 -10.68
C LEU A 305 -4.85 9.96 -10.32
N GLU A 306 -5.31 8.98 -11.09
CA GLU A 306 -5.00 7.57 -10.85
C GLU A 306 -3.49 7.29 -10.81
N LEU A 307 -2.70 7.91 -11.69
CA LEU A 307 -1.24 7.77 -11.67
C LEU A 307 -0.64 8.26 -10.33
N LEU A 308 -1.14 9.37 -9.79
CA LEU A 308 -0.67 9.92 -8.53
C LEU A 308 -1.10 9.07 -7.33
N ILE A 309 -2.29 8.43 -7.39
CA ILE A 309 -2.71 7.45 -6.39
C ILE A 309 -1.72 6.28 -6.37
N ARG A 310 -1.33 5.74 -7.53
CA ARG A 310 -0.36 4.64 -7.63
C ARG A 310 0.99 5.03 -7.02
N ILE A 311 1.49 6.23 -7.31
CA ILE A 311 2.72 6.75 -6.71
C ILE A 311 2.58 6.90 -5.20
N ASN A 312 1.48 7.51 -4.74
CA ASN A 312 1.29 7.79 -3.32
C ASN A 312 1.02 6.52 -2.51
N SER A 313 0.35 5.51 -3.06
CA SER A 313 -0.06 4.31 -2.33
C SER A 313 1.10 3.60 -1.65
N VAL A 314 2.25 3.49 -2.32
CA VAL A 314 3.46 2.86 -1.78
C VAL A 314 4.15 3.72 -0.71
N LEU A 315 3.99 5.04 -0.75
CA LEU A 315 4.47 5.94 0.31
C LEU A 315 3.49 5.93 1.49
N TYR A 316 2.19 5.91 1.20
CA TYR A 316 1.13 6.00 2.19
C TYR A 316 1.06 4.76 3.11
N MET A 317 1.51 3.58 2.64
CA MET A 317 1.60 2.40 3.50
C MET A 317 2.51 2.63 4.72
N PHE A 318 3.51 3.53 4.63
CA PHE A 318 4.33 3.89 5.78
C PHE A 318 3.55 4.59 6.88
N LYS A 319 2.43 5.26 6.57
CA LYS A 319 1.53 5.80 7.59
C LYS A 319 1.00 4.69 8.49
N TYR A 320 0.52 3.58 7.91
CA TYR A 320 0.00 2.44 8.68
C TYR A 320 1.09 1.77 9.52
N ILE A 321 2.30 1.61 8.96
CA ILE A 321 3.45 1.05 9.68
C ILE A 321 3.81 1.94 10.88
N VAL A 322 4.01 3.24 10.64
CA VAL A 322 4.44 4.19 11.70
C VAL A 322 3.32 4.44 12.69
N MET A 323 2.05 4.45 12.25
CA MET A 323 0.91 4.51 13.16
C MET A 323 0.90 3.28 14.10
N GLY A 324 1.14 2.09 13.58
CA GLY A 324 1.27 0.88 14.40
C GLY A 324 2.43 0.99 15.41
N PHE A 325 3.57 1.59 15.01
CA PHE A 325 4.67 1.87 15.94
C PHE A 325 4.26 2.89 17.02
N LEU A 326 3.62 3.97 16.63
CA LEU A 326 3.14 5.00 17.55
C LEU A 326 2.15 4.45 18.58
N LEU A 327 1.11 3.77 18.11
CA LEU A 327 0.10 3.18 18.99
C LEU A 327 0.73 2.18 19.97
N LYS A 328 1.68 1.36 19.49
CA LYS A 328 2.40 0.43 20.37
C LYS A 328 3.33 1.13 21.34
N ASP A 329 4.03 2.19 20.93
CA ASP A 329 4.90 2.96 21.83
C ASP A 329 4.11 3.65 22.94
N ILE A 330 2.92 4.18 22.64
CA ILE A 330 2.01 4.75 23.64
C ILE A 330 1.63 3.70 24.71
N LEU A 331 1.33 2.47 24.27
CA LEU A 331 1.00 1.37 25.18
C LEU A 331 2.19 0.94 26.07
N LEU A 332 3.41 0.99 25.53
CA LEU A 332 4.63 0.60 26.26
C LEU A 332 5.12 1.71 27.19
N ASN A 333 4.91 2.98 26.86
CA ASN A 333 5.51 4.14 27.49
C ASN A 333 4.45 5.16 27.91
N LYS A 334 3.43 4.72 28.63
CA LYS A 334 2.24 5.51 29.01
C LYS A 334 2.57 6.82 29.70
N SER A 335 3.65 6.89 30.50
CA SER A 335 4.06 8.08 31.22
C SER A 335 4.67 9.17 30.34
N TYR A 336 5.17 8.82 29.15
CA TYR A 336 5.77 9.76 28.20
C TYR A 336 4.72 10.54 27.40
N TYR A 337 3.53 9.96 27.24
CA TYR A 337 2.44 10.54 26.46
C TYR A 337 1.34 11.13 27.37
N PRO A 338 0.64 12.17 26.91
CA PRO A 338 -0.55 12.67 27.63
C PRO A 338 -1.59 11.55 27.82
N LYS A 339 -2.31 11.53 28.94
CA LYS A 339 -3.27 10.47 29.28
C LYS A 339 -4.32 10.22 28.18
N TYR A 340 -4.79 11.27 27.49
CA TYR A 340 -5.78 11.15 26.42
C TYR A 340 -5.27 10.37 25.21
N TYR A 341 -3.92 10.26 25.00
CA TYR A 341 -3.37 9.43 23.93
C TYR A 341 -3.73 7.96 24.09
N LEU A 342 -3.87 7.46 25.31
CA LEU A 342 -4.28 6.08 25.54
C LEU A 342 -5.73 5.83 25.06
N ASN A 343 -6.63 6.79 25.27
CA ASN A 343 -7.99 6.70 24.75
C ASN A 343 -8.00 6.73 23.21
N LEU A 344 -7.15 7.55 22.59
CA LEU A 344 -7.00 7.61 21.14
C LEU A 344 -6.46 6.29 20.56
N VAL A 345 -5.61 5.54 21.27
CA VAL A 345 -5.20 4.20 20.83
C VAL A 345 -6.42 3.29 20.64
N VAL A 346 -7.35 3.28 21.60
CA VAL A 346 -8.55 2.45 21.49
C VAL A 346 -9.40 2.90 20.29
N VAL A 347 -9.62 4.21 20.15
CA VAL A 347 -10.41 4.78 19.05
C VAL A 347 -9.80 4.42 17.70
N PHE A 348 -8.47 4.56 17.52
CA PHE A 348 -7.82 4.22 16.27
C PHE A 348 -7.78 2.71 16.00
N CYS A 349 -7.64 1.86 17.02
CA CYS A 349 -7.73 0.41 16.83
C CYS A 349 -9.13 0.01 16.33
N ILE A 350 -10.20 0.57 16.91
CA ILE A 350 -11.59 0.34 16.46
C ILE A 350 -11.77 0.86 15.03
N TYR A 351 -11.29 2.07 14.75
CA TYR A 351 -11.40 2.66 13.40
C TYR A 351 -10.70 1.82 12.35
N TYR A 352 -9.46 1.38 12.60
CA TYR A 352 -8.74 0.55 11.65
C TYR A 352 -9.37 -0.83 11.47
N PHE A 353 -9.91 -1.41 12.52
CA PHE A 353 -10.71 -2.61 12.39
C PHE A 353 -11.92 -2.38 11.49
N TYR A 354 -12.68 -1.31 11.76
CA TYR A 354 -13.81 -0.96 10.92
C TYR A 354 -13.40 -0.66 9.48
N SER A 355 -12.41 0.20 9.26
CA SER A 355 -12.01 0.64 7.92
C SER A 355 -11.34 -0.47 7.10
N LEU A 356 -10.38 -1.18 7.68
CA LEU A 356 -9.53 -2.12 6.93
C LEU A 356 -10.05 -3.56 6.91
N VAL A 357 -11.00 -3.91 7.77
CA VAL A 357 -11.57 -5.26 7.80
C VAL A 357 -13.03 -5.25 7.34
N PHE A 358 -13.85 -4.40 7.96
CA PHE A 358 -15.28 -4.37 7.67
C PHE A 358 -15.60 -3.54 6.41
N HIS A 359 -15.26 -2.26 6.43
CA HIS A 359 -15.62 -1.34 5.35
C HIS A 359 -15.04 -1.78 3.99
N ASP A 360 -13.77 -2.17 3.97
CA ASP A 360 -13.10 -2.67 2.76
C ASP A 360 -13.80 -3.90 2.16
N ALA A 361 -14.38 -4.77 2.99
CA ALA A 361 -15.09 -5.95 2.52
C ALA A 361 -16.48 -5.64 1.94
N PHE A 362 -17.09 -4.51 2.33
CA PHE A 362 -18.45 -4.14 1.96
C PHE A 362 -18.56 -2.88 1.12
N MET A 363 -17.46 -2.39 0.55
CA MET A 363 -17.50 -1.23 -0.37
C MET A 363 -18.24 -1.58 -1.66
N ILE A 364 -18.98 -0.60 -2.19
CA ILE A 364 -19.62 -0.70 -3.51
C ILE A 364 -18.54 -0.99 -4.57
N GLY A 365 -18.81 -1.94 -5.44
CA GLY A 365 -17.86 -2.36 -6.47
C GLY A 365 -16.74 -3.27 -5.97
N SER A 366 -16.71 -3.65 -4.69
CA SER A 366 -15.75 -4.60 -4.11
C SER A 366 -16.33 -6.01 -3.98
N GLU A 367 -17.06 -6.52 -4.97
CA GLU A 367 -17.40 -7.93 -4.98
C GLU A 367 -16.13 -8.76 -5.04
N HIS A 368 -15.89 -9.60 -4.05
CA HIS A 368 -14.73 -10.45 -3.99
C HIS A 368 -15.09 -11.86 -4.44
N TYR A 369 -14.51 -12.27 -5.56
CA TYR A 369 -14.61 -13.63 -6.04
C TYR A 369 -13.34 -14.40 -5.71
N PHE A 370 -13.49 -15.70 -5.51
CA PHE A 370 -12.39 -16.63 -5.28
C PHE A 370 -12.36 -17.67 -6.39
N ILE A 371 -11.25 -18.40 -6.50
CA ILE A 371 -11.04 -19.40 -7.56
C ILE A 371 -12.12 -20.47 -7.65
N TRP A 372 -12.90 -20.68 -6.58
CA TRP A 372 -14.02 -21.64 -6.54
C TRP A 372 -15.38 -21.02 -6.90
N ASP A 373 -15.47 -19.70 -7.10
CA ASP A 373 -16.69 -19.01 -7.46
C ASP A 373 -16.95 -19.13 -8.97
N ALA A 374 -18.04 -19.82 -9.36
CA ALA A 374 -18.41 -19.95 -10.77
C ALA A 374 -18.69 -18.59 -11.43
N ASP A 375 -19.30 -17.66 -10.69
CA ASP A 375 -19.62 -16.32 -11.17
C ASP A 375 -18.38 -15.42 -11.33
N GLY A 376 -17.36 -15.59 -10.50
CA GLY A 376 -16.07 -14.93 -10.66
C GLY A 376 -15.38 -15.28 -11.98
N ARG A 377 -15.59 -16.46 -12.52
CA ARG A 377 -15.07 -16.86 -13.84
C ARG A 377 -15.77 -16.15 -15.00
N LYS A 378 -17.06 -15.86 -14.87
CA LYS A 378 -17.84 -15.15 -15.90
C LYS A 378 -17.37 -13.70 -16.08
N THR A 379 -16.82 -13.05 -15.06
CA THR A 379 -16.31 -11.67 -15.14
C THR A 379 -15.09 -11.55 -16.05
N LEU A 380 -14.39 -12.65 -16.35
CA LEU A 380 -13.27 -12.68 -17.29
C LEU A 380 -13.70 -12.84 -18.75
N GLY A 381 -15.01 -13.03 -19.03
CA GLY A 381 -15.49 -13.31 -20.39
C GLY A 381 -15.01 -14.67 -20.92
N LEU A 382 -14.71 -15.62 -20.02
CA LEU A 382 -14.27 -16.98 -20.31
C LEU A 382 -15.47 -17.94 -20.34
#